data_10d3317018ba85799595c86ef9d8bbc0
#
_entry.id   10d3317018ba85799595c86ef9d8bbc0
#
_cell.length_a   1.000
_cell.length_b   1.000
_cell.length_c   1.000
_cell.angle_alpha   90.00
_cell.angle_beta   90.00
_cell.angle_gamma   90.00
#
_symmetry.space_group_name_H-M   'P 1'
#
loop_
_entity.id
_entity.type
_entity.pdbx_description
1 polymer ?
#
loop_
_entity_poly.entity_id
_entity_poly.type
_entity_poly.pdbx_seq_one_letter_code
_entity_poly.pdbx_strand_id
1 'polypeptide(L)'
;MKPTRPGAVAGAILMGVGLLAAPAQAAPVPAAPAPMTPLQAASAPTAPVPAAPAPAEDVRATGNGETIVQLFQWNWDSVATECEEFLGPHGFGGVQVSPPQEHVVIPFAEGGDYPWWQDYQPTSYRIDNTRRGTAEEFQAMVSTCADNGVRIYADAIINHMTGDGSGTGSAGTDWAKYEYPDLFGDGTASRTGEDFSSCREEISNWNDKWEVQNCELVGLSDLDTGDPEVRAQIRRYLNGLVDMGVAGFRVDASKHVPEAHVDAIFSDLNEVPVFGGQPDVFHEVYGDQTIPYTAYAPYGRVTAFDYQRDISNKFADGNISGLAQLPDYGGLTDEQATVFVDNHDTQRYHPTLTFKDGDRYHLAVAYMLAHPYGRPVVMSSYDFGSNVTQGPPSVGEVEGNPAGWITADTDCASAEWVCEHRHPTVAGMPAFRNATGDAPVVQRATDGSSRLAFDRGDRGFAAFNASGSTWNLTADTDLPDGSYDNAAGSGTLTVADGRVSAQVPANGAVALHVGGTCDDPAECGGGGPGEPGEPGDVNVSATVETWYGQEVYVVGSTPGLGSWNPQSGVRLSTDASTYPVWSGTAPIGADTEWKLVKVDGAGNVEWESGANRVGPATSVTWRD
;
A
#
# COMPACT_ATOMS: atom_id res chain seq x y z
N MET A 1 10.51 46.20 -19.62
CA MET A 1 10.66 44.77 -19.47
C MET A 1 9.73 44.38 -18.31
N LYS A 2 8.61 43.73 -18.58
CA LYS A 2 7.72 43.16 -17.55
C LYS A 2 8.23 41.76 -17.26
N PRO A 3 8.30 41.32 -16.01
CA PRO A 3 8.61 39.93 -15.73
C PRO A 3 7.42 39.05 -16.14
N THR A 4 7.69 38.05 -16.95
CA THR A 4 6.77 36.95 -17.25
C THR A 4 6.61 36.12 -15.98
N ARG A 5 5.38 35.90 -15.54
CA ARG A 5 5.02 34.97 -14.45
C ARG A 5 5.27 33.54 -14.94
N PRO A 6 5.85 32.67 -14.15
CA PRO A 6 5.81 31.23 -14.43
C PRO A 6 4.35 30.76 -14.33
N GLY A 7 3.90 30.04 -15.35
CA GLY A 7 2.57 29.43 -15.36
C GLY A 7 2.48 28.38 -14.25
N ALA A 8 1.50 28.54 -13.37
CA ALA A 8 1.17 27.52 -12.39
C ALA A 8 0.56 26.33 -13.15
N VAL A 9 1.26 25.21 -13.16
CA VAL A 9 0.71 23.92 -13.58
C VAL A 9 -0.04 23.38 -12.37
N ALA A 10 -1.34 23.64 -12.33
CA ALA A 10 -2.22 23.07 -11.33
C ALA A 10 -2.33 21.55 -11.59
N GLY A 11 -1.85 20.74 -10.66
CA GLY A 11 -2.15 19.32 -10.59
C GLY A 11 -3.63 19.12 -10.19
N ALA A 12 -4.54 19.40 -11.11
CA ALA A 12 -5.96 19.14 -10.93
C ALA A 12 -6.36 17.97 -11.82
N ILE A 13 -6.42 16.79 -11.26
CA ILE A 13 -7.23 15.72 -11.83
C ILE A 13 -8.69 16.17 -11.69
N LEU A 14 -9.24 16.75 -12.75
CA LEU A 14 -10.62 17.22 -12.82
C LEU A 14 -11.56 16.02 -12.87
N MET A 15 -12.23 15.73 -11.75
CA MET A 15 -13.44 14.92 -11.75
C MET A 15 -14.53 15.67 -12.50
N GLY A 16 -14.96 15.14 -13.63
CA GLY A 16 -16.09 15.66 -14.40
C GLY A 16 -17.38 15.61 -13.57
N VAL A 17 -17.89 16.76 -13.20
CA VAL A 17 -19.21 16.91 -12.57
C VAL A 17 -20.26 16.61 -13.63
N GLY A 18 -20.98 15.51 -13.48
CA GLY A 18 -22.14 15.17 -14.29
C GLY A 18 -23.28 16.17 -14.10
N LEU A 19 -23.52 17.03 -15.08
CA LEU A 19 -24.76 17.80 -15.17
C LEU A 19 -25.90 16.88 -15.61
N LEU A 20 -26.95 16.85 -14.82
CA LEU A 20 -28.24 16.24 -15.15
C LEU A 20 -28.83 16.90 -16.42
N ALA A 21 -28.88 16.16 -17.51
CA ALA A 21 -29.59 16.54 -18.71
C ALA A 21 -31.03 16.01 -18.67
N ALA A 22 -32.00 16.89 -18.94
CA ALA A 22 -33.41 16.57 -19.07
C ALA A 22 -33.71 15.70 -20.32
N PRO A 23 -34.80 14.92 -20.34
CA PRO A 23 -35.06 13.96 -21.40
C PRO A 23 -35.44 14.65 -22.71
N ALA A 24 -34.74 14.34 -23.79
CA ALA A 24 -35.11 14.70 -25.16
C ALA A 24 -36.07 13.67 -25.75
N GLN A 25 -37.10 14.16 -26.42
CA GLN A 25 -38.14 13.38 -27.08
C GLN A 25 -37.60 12.60 -28.29
N ALA A 26 -38.03 11.36 -28.43
CA ALA A 26 -37.67 10.46 -29.50
C ALA A 26 -38.27 10.87 -30.87
N ALA A 27 -37.45 10.85 -31.90
CA ALA A 27 -37.87 10.92 -33.30
C ALA A 27 -38.13 9.50 -33.86
N PRO A 28 -39.00 9.34 -34.87
CA PRO A 28 -39.47 8.01 -35.31
C PRO A 28 -38.43 7.27 -36.18
N VAL A 29 -38.36 5.96 -35.91
CA VAL A 29 -37.51 4.98 -36.61
C VAL A 29 -38.06 4.68 -38.00
N PRO A 30 -37.25 4.62 -39.07
CA PRO A 30 -37.68 4.10 -40.36
C PRO A 30 -37.70 2.54 -40.38
N ALA A 31 -38.64 1.98 -41.14
CA ALA A 31 -38.96 0.56 -41.21
C ALA A 31 -37.83 -0.29 -41.82
N ALA A 32 -37.69 -1.49 -41.27
CA ALA A 32 -36.71 -2.52 -41.67
C ALA A 32 -37.04 -3.13 -43.05
N PRO A 33 -36.03 -3.54 -43.87
CA PRO A 33 -36.22 -4.32 -45.07
C PRO A 33 -36.47 -5.82 -44.78
N ALA A 34 -37.18 -6.48 -45.69
CA ALA A 34 -37.65 -7.87 -45.59
C ALA A 34 -36.52 -8.91 -45.59
N PRO A 35 -36.75 -10.12 -45.06
CA PRO A 35 -35.71 -11.13 -44.89
C PRO A 35 -35.34 -11.83 -46.20
N MET A 36 -34.02 -11.98 -46.43
CA MET A 36 -33.45 -12.81 -47.48
C MET A 36 -33.31 -14.27 -47.01
N THR A 37 -33.71 -15.22 -47.85
CA THR A 37 -33.58 -16.66 -47.64
C THR A 37 -32.11 -17.11 -47.60
N PRO A 38 -31.73 -18.05 -46.70
CA PRO A 38 -30.35 -18.52 -46.62
C PRO A 38 -29.97 -19.50 -47.72
N LEU A 39 -28.86 -19.26 -48.41
CA LEU A 39 -28.16 -20.26 -49.20
C LEU A 39 -27.46 -21.26 -48.26
N GLN A 40 -27.73 -22.57 -48.52
CA GLN A 40 -26.98 -23.64 -47.84
C GLN A 40 -25.52 -23.63 -48.29
N ALA A 41 -24.61 -23.35 -47.37
CA ALA A 41 -23.18 -23.58 -47.57
C ALA A 41 -22.81 -24.99 -47.11
N ALA A 42 -22.10 -25.73 -47.98
CA ALA A 42 -21.58 -27.06 -47.69
C ALA A 42 -20.52 -27.01 -46.59
N SER A 43 -20.64 -27.87 -45.59
CA SER A 43 -19.69 -28.05 -44.50
C SER A 43 -18.36 -28.64 -45.00
N ALA A 44 -17.28 -27.87 -44.86
CA ALA A 44 -15.92 -28.39 -44.93
C ALA A 44 -15.55 -29.02 -43.55
N PRO A 45 -14.70 -30.06 -43.52
CA PRO A 45 -14.32 -30.70 -42.28
C PRO A 45 -13.45 -29.74 -41.42
N THR A 46 -13.92 -29.45 -40.22
CA THR A 46 -13.17 -28.68 -39.24
C THR A 46 -11.99 -29.50 -38.72
N ALA A 47 -10.77 -28.97 -38.89
CA ALA A 47 -9.61 -29.43 -38.17
C ALA A 47 -9.83 -29.17 -36.67
N PRO A 48 -9.33 -30.02 -35.73
CA PRO A 48 -9.48 -29.79 -34.31
C PRO A 48 -8.77 -28.48 -33.94
N VAL A 49 -9.52 -27.57 -33.34
CA VAL A 49 -8.97 -26.39 -32.68
C VAL A 49 -8.05 -26.90 -31.58
N PRO A 50 -6.78 -26.47 -31.50
CA PRO A 50 -5.95 -26.79 -30.35
C PRO A 50 -6.68 -26.30 -29.09
N ALA A 51 -6.76 -27.15 -28.07
CA ALA A 51 -7.30 -26.78 -26.79
C ALA A 51 -6.54 -25.54 -26.28
N ALA A 52 -7.27 -24.55 -25.83
CA ALA A 52 -6.67 -23.44 -25.11
C ALA A 52 -5.72 -24.01 -24.03
N PRO A 53 -4.52 -23.44 -23.84
CA PRO A 53 -3.68 -23.86 -22.73
C PRO A 53 -4.53 -23.78 -21.45
N ALA A 54 -4.47 -24.84 -20.64
CA ALA A 54 -5.08 -24.81 -19.32
C ALA A 54 -4.56 -23.55 -18.61
N PRO A 55 -5.40 -22.81 -17.87
CA PRO A 55 -4.90 -21.72 -17.06
C PRO A 55 -3.73 -22.27 -16.26
N ALA A 56 -2.59 -21.58 -16.29
CA ALA A 56 -1.42 -21.92 -15.50
C ALA A 56 -1.94 -22.15 -14.08
N GLU A 57 -1.68 -23.34 -13.51
CA GLU A 57 -1.96 -23.56 -12.11
C GLU A 57 -1.25 -22.45 -11.35
N ASP A 58 -2.03 -21.61 -10.66
CA ASP A 58 -1.55 -20.53 -9.82
C ASP A 58 -0.64 -21.20 -8.78
N VAL A 59 0.66 -21.13 -9.01
CA VAL A 59 1.65 -21.60 -8.05
C VAL A 59 1.61 -20.56 -6.92
N ARG A 60 0.60 -20.70 -6.05
CA ARG A 60 0.53 -19.99 -4.79
C ARG A 60 1.75 -20.43 -3.99
N ALA A 61 2.80 -19.65 -4.10
CA ALA A 61 3.96 -19.81 -3.24
C ALA A 61 3.46 -19.73 -1.80
N THR A 62 3.56 -20.82 -1.10
CA THR A 62 3.25 -20.91 0.33
C THR A 62 4.12 -19.89 1.06
N GLY A 63 3.49 -18.83 1.59
CA GLY A 63 4.15 -17.81 2.42
C GLY A 63 3.98 -16.36 1.98
N ASN A 64 3.63 -16.07 0.73
CA ASN A 64 3.53 -14.69 0.26
C ASN A 64 2.08 -14.24 0.25
N GLY A 65 1.75 -13.31 1.15
CA GLY A 65 0.43 -12.74 1.27
C GLY A 65 -0.04 -11.98 0.02
N GLU A 66 -1.34 -11.64 -0.01
CA GLU A 66 -1.94 -10.86 -1.10
C GLU A 66 -1.97 -9.36 -0.83
N THR A 67 -1.84 -8.95 0.43
CA THR A 67 -1.92 -7.54 0.83
C THR A 67 -0.70 -6.76 0.36
N ILE A 68 -0.93 -5.70 -0.38
CA ILE A 68 0.10 -4.73 -0.77
C ILE A 68 -0.01 -3.52 0.16
N VAL A 69 1.12 -2.92 0.55
CA VAL A 69 1.15 -1.61 1.19
C VAL A 69 1.81 -0.60 0.23
N GLN A 70 1.22 0.56 0.06
CA GLN A 70 1.84 1.68 -0.65
C GLN A 70 2.65 2.49 0.35
N LEU A 71 3.97 2.30 0.37
CA LEU A 71 4.91 3.10 1.17
C LEU A 71 5.25 4.39 0.41
N PHE A 72 4.31 5.34 0.49
CA PHE A 72 4.35 6.54 -0.35
C PHE A 72 5.47 7.48 0.07
N GLN A 73 6.41 7.74 -0.85
CA GLN A 73 7.55 8.64 -0.67
C GLN A 73 8.63 8.15 0.33
N TRP A 74 8.62 6.90 0.74
CA TRP A 74 9.66 6.33 1.56
C TRP A 74 10.97 6.21 0.77
N ASN A 75 12.11 6.47 1.40
CA ASN A 75 13.42 6.17 0.81
C ASN A 75 13.67 4.66 0.74
N TRP A 76 14.62 4.23 -0.10
CA TRP A 76 14.84 2.81 -0.38
C TRP A 76 15.32 2.03 0.84
N ASP A 77 16.16 2.61 1.68
CA ASP A 77 16.68 1.97 2.89
C ASP A 77 15.58 1.75 3.92
N SER A 78 14.67 2.73 4.09
CA SER A 78 13.52 2.58 4.96
C SER A 78 12.54 1.51 4.48
N VAL A 79 12.32 1.40 3.16
CA VAL A 79 11.49 0.32 2.60
C VAL A 79 12.13 -1.05 2.85
N ALA A 80 13.45 -1.18 2.68
CA ALA A 80 14.17 -2.42 2.94
C ALA A 80 14.01 -2.86 4.42
N THR A 81 14.25 -1.91 5.34
CA THR A 81 14.09 -2.14 6.77
C THR A 81 12.66 -2.55 7.12
N GLU A 82 11.66 -1.88 6.53
CA GLU A 82 10.25 -2.20 6.75
C GLU A 82 9.87 -3.60 6.26
N CYS A 83 10.44 -4.04 5.13
CA CYS A 83 10.23 -5.41 4.63
C CYS A 83 10.75 -6.46 5.62
N GLU A 84 11.95 -6.24 6.19
CA GLU A 84 12.61 -7.16 7.10
C GLU A 84 11.95 -7.18 8.49
N GLU A 85 11.74 -5.99 9.07
CA GLU A 85 11.33 -5.88 10.48
C GLU A 85 9.82 -5.98 10.69
N PHE A 86 9.02 -5.63 9.68
CA PHE A 86 7.57 -5.54 9.86
C PHE A 86 6.76 -6.29 8.81
N LEU A 87 6.94 -6.00 7.53
CA LEU A 87 6.01 -6.48 6.49
C LEU A 87 6.06 -7.99 6.29
N GLY A 88 7.26 -8.56 6.18
CA GLY A 88 7.45 -10.02 6.10
C GLY A 88 6.85 -10.74 7.30
N PRO A 89 7.25 -10.38 8.55
CA PRO A 89 6.69 -10.95 9.78
C PRO A 89 5.17 -10.86 9.92
N HIS A 90 4.55 -9.77 9.42
CA HIS A 90 3.09 -9.58 9.51
C HIS A 90 2.32 -10.14 8.30
N GLY A 91 3.01 -10.79 7.35
CA GLY A 91 2.37 -11.49 6.22
C GLY A 91 1.86 -10.56 5.11
N PHE A 92 2.43 -9.35 4.98
CA PHE A 92 2.23 -8.55 3.77
C PHE A 92 2.88 -9.22 2.57
N GLY A 93 2.21 -9.20 1.43
CA GLY A 93 2.71 -9.83 0.20
C GLY A 93 3.46 -8.92 -0.73
N GLY A 94 3.34 -7.61 -0.55
CA GLY A 94 4.03 -6.66 -1.42
C GLY A 94 4.05 -5.23 -0.92
N VAL A 95 4.93 -4.44 -1.54
CA VAL A 95 5.06 -3.00 -1.37
C VAL A 95 4.92 -2.32 -2.71
N GLN A 96 4.02 -1.35 -2.83
CA GLN A 96 4.03 -0.38 -3.91
C GLN A 96 4.96 0.76 -3.52
N VAL A 97 6.04 0.95 -4.27
CA VAL A 97 6.98 2.07 -4.11
C VAL A 97 6.66 3.19 -5.08
N SER A 98 6.97 4.43 -4.71
CA SER A 98 6.86 5.60 -5.58
C SER A 98 7.76 5.46 -6.82
N PRO A 99 7.50 6.22 -7.91
CA PRO A 99 8.18 6.04 -9.20
C PRO A 99 9.70 6.03 -9.10
N PRO A 100 10.40 4.98 -9.57
CA PRO A 100 11.85 4.85 -9.37
C PRO A 100 12.71 5.59 -10.40
N GLN A 101 12.11 6.13 -11.47
CA GLN A 101 12.85 6.83 -12.51
C GLN A 101 13.23 8.27 -12.12
N GLU A 102 14.17 8.85 -12.86
CA GLU A 102 14.56 10.26 -12.77
C GLU A 102 13.35 11.19 -13.01
N HIS A 103 13.27 12.26 -12.24
CA HIS A 103 12.11 13.17 -12.24
C HIS A 103 12.54 14.64 -12.17
N VAL A 104 11.61 15.56 -12.45
CA VAL A 104 11.82 17.00 -12.28
C VAL A 104 12.20 17.33 -10.84
N VAL A 105 12.98 18.40 -10.66
CA VAL A 105 13.28 18.96 -9.34
C VAL A 105 12.61 20.33 -9.22
N ILE A 106 11.66 20.40 -8.31
CA ILE A 106 10.88 21.61 -8.05
C ILE A 106 10.98 21.93 -6.55
N PRO A 107 11.86 22.85 -6.13
CA PRO A 107 12.06 23.17 -4.72
C PRO A 107 10.83 23.72 -4.02
N PHE A 108 9.96 24.42 -4.76
CA PHE A 108 8.74 25.02 -4.22
C PHE A 108 7.69 25.24 -5.31
N ALA A 109 6.49 24.74 -5.12
CA ALA A 109 5.32 25.05 -5.93
C ALA A 109 4.03 24.98 -5.10
N GLU A 110 3.03 25.80 -5.47
CA GLU A 110 1.67 25.79 -4.89
C GLU A 110 1.62 25.85 -3.35
N GLY A 111 2.64 26.45 -2.74
CA GLY A 111 2.77 26.56 -1.28
C GLY A 111 3.43 25.39 -0.59
N GLY A 112 3.80 24.32 -1.31
CA GLY A 112 4.52 23.16 -0.80
C GLY A 112 5.98 23.15 -1.18
N ASP A 113 6.83 22.67 -0.26
CA ASP A 113 8.24 22.40 -0.52
C ASP A 113 8.37 21.04 -1.19
N TYR A 114 9.16 20.98 -2.27
CA TYR A 114 9.43 19.76 -3.03
C TYR A 114 8.16 18.91 -3.26
N PRO A 115 7.18 19.40 -4.03
CA PRO A 115 5.87 18.77 -4.19
C PRO A 115 5.96 17.29 -4.47
N TRP A 116 5.05 16.49 -3.86
CA TRP A 116 5.04 15.04 -4.03
C TRP A 116 4.87 14.60 -5.49
N TRP A 117 4.12 15.37 -6.28
CA TRP A 117 3.79 15.05 -7.67
C TRP A 117 4.97 15.25 -8.64
N GLN A 118 6.09 15.86 -8.20
CA GLN A 118 7.26 15.97 -9.08
C GLN A 118 7.80 14.61 -9.54
N ASP A 119 7.61 13.54 -8.77
CA ASP A 119 8.05 12.19 -9.12
C ASP A 119 7.26 11.59 -10.28
N TYR A 120 6.07 12.14 -10.53
CA TYR A 120 5.18 11.77 -11.64
C TYR A 120 5.47 12.57 -12.91
N GLN A 121 6.56 13.31 -12.94
CA GLN A 121 7.05 14.02 -14.13
C GLN A 121 8.48 13.52 -14.47
N PRO A 122 8.59 12.39 -15.19
CA PRO A 122 9.89 11.86 -15.59
C PRO A 122 10.68 12.84 -16.45
N THR A 123 12.01 12.91 -16.23
CA THR A 123 12.95 13.61 -17.10
C THR A 123 13.81 12.64 -17.91
N SER A 124 13.92 11.41 -17.42
CA SER A 124 14.43 10.25 -18.14
C SER A 124 13.98 8.96 -17.45
N TYR A 125 14.18 7.80 -18.10
CA TYR A 125 13.95 6.49 -17.47
C TYR A 125 15.18 5.93 -16.76
N ARG A 126 16.15 6.77 -16.43
CA ARG A 126 17.26 6.40 -15.54
C ARG A 126 16.75 6.23 -14.12
N ILE A 127 17.32 5.25 -13.41
CA ILE A 127 17.02 5.00 -11.99
C ILE A 127 18.20 5.31 -11.07
N ASP A 128 19.24 5.97 -11.60
CA ASP A 128 20.52 6.17 -10.90
C ASP A 128 20.36 6.97 -9.62
N ASN A 129 19.57 8.04 -9.67
CA ASN A 129 19.37 8.95 -8.55
C ASN A 129 17.95 9.53 -8.59
N THR A 130 17.13 9.10 -7.67
CA THR A 130 15.87 9.77 -7.37
C THR A 130 15.98 10.46 -6.02
N ARG A 131 15.01 11.22 -5.59
CA ARG A 131 15.04 11.76 -4.23
C ARG A 131 14.96 10.72 -3.11
N ARG A 132 14.72 9.44 -3.46
CA ARG A 132 14.61 8.32 -2.52
C ARG A 132 15.86 7.47 -2.41
N GLY A 133 16.84 7.69 -3.26
CA GLY A 133 18.11 6.96 -3.24
C GLY A 133 18.66 6.65 -4.63
N THR A 134 19.77 5.94 -4.64
CA THR A 134 20.54 5.49 -5.81
C THR A 134 19.97 4.19 -6.40
N ALA A 135 20.46 3.79 -7.57
CA ALA A 135 20.14 2.50 -8.18
C ALA A 135 20.61 1.31 -7.35
N GLU A 136 21.76 1.46 -6.69
CA GLU A 136 22.32 0.44 -5.81
C GLU A 136 21.45 0.23 -4.57
N GLU A 137 20.98 1.31 -3.95
CA GLU A 137 20.04 1.26 -2.81
C GLU A 137 18.69 0.68 -3.23
N PHE A 138 18.19 1.04 -4.42
CA PHE A 138 16.97 0.44 -4.98
C PHE A 138 17.14 -1.07 -5.17
N GLN A 139 18.27 -1.54 -5.76
CA GLN A 139 18.56 -2.96 -5.93
C GLN A 139 18.65 -3.69 -4.58
N ALA A 140 19.29 -3.07 -3.58
CA ALA A 140 19.42 -3.63 -2.24
C ALA A 140 18.05 -3.79 -1.58
N MET A 141 17.19 -2.75 -1.67
CA MET A 141 15.81 -2.79 -1.20
C MET A 141 15.02 -3.94 -1.83
N VAL A 142 15.06 -4.07 -3.17
CA VAL A 142 14.35 -5.14 -3.87
C VAL A 142 14.81 -6.52 -3.38
N SER A 143 16.13 -6.70 -3.20
CA SER A 143 16.69 -7.96 -2.72
C SER A 143 16.26 -8.27 -1.27
N THR A 144 16.37 -7.29 -0.37
CA THR A 144 15.96 -7.45 1.04
C THR A 144 14.49 -7.78 1.17
N CYS A 145 13.61 -7.08 0.44
CA CYS A 145 12.19 -7.36 0.45
C CYS A 145 11.89 -8.78 -0.07
N ALA A 146 12.55 -9.19 -1.17
CA ALA A 146 12.38 -10.54 -1.72
C ALA A 146 12.84 -11.65 -0.75
N ASP A 147 13.95 -11.45 -0.03
CA ASP A 147 14.44 -12.37 0.99
C ASP A 147 13.44 -12.55 2.15
N ASN A 148 12.60 -11.54 2.39
CA ASN A 148 11.53 -11.56 3.39
C ASN A 148 10.14 -11.91 2.79
N GLY A 149 10.09 -12.41 1.56
CA GLY A 149 8.88 -12.85 0.90
C GLY A 149 7.95 -11.71 0.43
N VAL A 150 8.44 -10.47 0.45
CA VAL A 150 7.69 -9.26 0.08
C VAL A 150 8.05 -8.83 -1.35
N ARG A 151 7.05 -8.75 -2.23
CA ARG A 151 7.21 -8.32 -3.63
C ARG A 151 7.29 -6.81 -3.75
N ILE A 152 8.14 -6.29 -4.62
CA ILE A 152 8.15 -4.87 -4.96
C ILE A 152 7.29 -4.63 -6.19
N TYR A 153 6.38 -3.69 -6.09
CA TYR A 153 5.55 -3.12 -7.16
C TYR A 153 6.02 -1.70 -7.43
N ALA A 154 6.66 -1.47 -8.57
CA ALA A 154 7.09 -0.13 -8.93
C ALA A 154 5.93 0.67 -9.55
N ASP A 155 5.80 1.94 -9.17
CA ASP A 155 4.87 2.86 -9.82
C ASP A 155 5.46 3.28 -11.18
N ALA A 156 4.84 2.84 -12.28
CA ALA A 156 5.35 2.95 -13.64
C ALA A 156 4.66 4.11 -14.38
N ILE A 157 5.39 5.19 -14.62
CA ILE A 157 4.92 6.36 -15.37
C ILE A 157 5.31 6.16 -16.82
N ILE A 158 4.37 5.68 -17.64
CA ILE A 158 4.62 5.33 -19.05
C ILE A 158 3.76 6.09 -20.05
N ASN A 159 2.82 6.90 -19.55
CA ASN A 159 1.94 7.70 -20.39
C ASN A 159 2.62 8.99 -20.87
N HIS A 160 3.41 9.63 -20.03
CA HIS A 160 3.87 11.00 -20.24
C HIS A 160 5.25 11.25 -19.63
N MET A 161 5.80 12.42 -19.98
CA MET A 161 7.00 12.99 -19.38
C MET A 161 6.62 14.29 -18.63
N THR A 162 7.44 15.34 -18.73
CA THR A 162 7.23 16.58 -17.99
C THR A 162 6.14 17.48 -18.59
N GLY A 163 5.63 18.40 -17.79
CA GLY A 163 4.86 19.56 -18.24
C GLY A 163 5.71 20.65 -18.87
N ASP A 164 5.12 21.86 -18.99
CA ASP A 164 5.80 23.03 -19.54
C ASP A 164 7.00 23.46 -18.68
N GLY A 165 8.12 23.77 -19.34
CA GLY A 165 9.31 24.26 -18.68
C GLY A 165 10.59 23.64 -19.17
N SER A 166 11.65 23.83 -18.41
CA SER A 166 12.97 23.23 -18.60
C SER A 166 13.74 23.28 -17.28
N GLY A 167 14.67 22.38 -17.11
CA GLY A 167 15.51 22.32 -15.91
C GLY A 167 16.49 21.15 -15.94
N THR A 168 16.96 20.79 -14.77
CA THR A 168 17.81 19.59 -14.57
C THR A 168 17.02 18.63 -13.67
N GLY A 169 16.95 17.37 -14.06
CA GLY A 169 16.30 16.29 -13.32
C GLY A 169 17.11 15.82 -12.10
N SER A 170 16.54 14.92 -11.32
CA SER A 170 17.12 14.41 -10.07
C SER A 170 18.44 13.67 -10.25
N ALA A 171 18.68 13.04 -11.41
CA ALA A 171 19.96 12.40 -11.76
C ALA A 171 20.89 13.30 -12.60
N GLY A 172 20.56 14.57 -12.75
CA GLY A 172 21.37 15.55 -13.44
C GLY A 172 21.17 15.65 -14.95
N THR A 173 20.11 15.02 -15.51
CA THR A 173 19.76 15.15 -16.92
C THR A 173 19.04 16.47 -17.19
N ASP A 174 19.58 17.31 -18.07
CA ASP A 174 18.87 18.51 -18.51
C ASP A 174 17.64 18.13 -19.33
N TRP A 175 16.57 18.91 -19.23
CA TRP A 175 15.34 18.65 -19.97
C TRP A 175 14.63 19.96 -20.35
N ALA A 176 13.88 19.90 -21.42
CA ALA A 176 12.81 20.82 -21.70
C ALA A 176 11.63 20.03 -22.29
N LYS A 177 10.40 20.56 -22.20
CA LYS A 177 9.21 19.88 -22.73
C LYS A 177 9.45 19.41 -24.17
N TYR A 178 9.30 18.11 -24.43
CA TYR A 178 9.59 17.38 -25.68
C TYR A 178 11.08 17.28 -26.06
N GLU A 179 12.00 17.83 -25.27
CA GLU A 179 13.44 17.80 -25.52
C GLU A 179 14.15 17.17 -24.33
N TYR A 180 14.41 15.87 -24.42
CA TYR A 180 15.05 15.05 -23.38
C TYR A 180 16.31 14.44 -23.96
N PRO A 181 17.53 14.85 -23.52
CA PRO A 181 18.79 14.33 -24.05
C PRO A 181 19.01 12.84 -23.82
N ASP A 182 18.31 12.27 -22.85
CA ASP A 182 18.39 10.84 -22.48
C ASP A 182 17.02 10.31 -22.08
N LEU A 183 16.04 10.40 -23.01
CA LEU A 183 14.64 10.08 -22.75
C LEU A 183 14.45 8.71 -22.09
N PHE A 184 15.10 7.69 -22.65
CA PHE A 184 14.90 6.30 -22.23
C PHE A 184 16.04 5.75 -21.34
N GLY A 185 16.94 6.59 -20.85
CA GLY A 185 18.03 6.17 -19.96
C GLY A 185 19.14 5.37 -20.66
N ASP A 186 19.30 5.50 -21.98
CA ASP A 186 20.30 4.80 -22.78
C ASP A 186 21.26 5.74 -23.53
N GLY A 187 21.19 7.03 -23.23
CA GLY A 187 21.95 8.08 -23.89
C GLY A 187 21.34 8.54 -25.21
N THR A 188 20.13 8.09 -25.54
CA THR A 188 19.43 8.50 -26.77
C THR A 188 18.52 9.69 -26.49
N ALA A 189 18.74 10.78 -27.22
CA ALA A 189 17.90 11.96 -27.12
C ALA A 189 16.51 11.72 -27.73
N SER A 190 15.51 12.41 -27.18
CA SER A 190 14.14 12.36 -27.69
C SER A 190 14.05 12.85 -29.15
N ARG A 191 13.19 12.21 -29.91
CA ARG A 191 12.80 12.59 -31.27
C ARG A 191 11.48 13.35 -31.19
N THR A 192 11.57 14.67 -31.05
CA THR A 192 10.41 15.55 -30.74
C THR A 192 9.18 15.34 -31.63
N GLY A 193 9.35 14.89 -32.87
CA GLY A 193 8.25 14.62 -33.82
C GLY A 193 7.76 13.18 -33.86
N GLU A 194 8.44 12.24 -33.17
CA GLU A 194 8.19 10.79 -33.27
C GLU A 194 7.89 10.18 -31.91
N ASP A 195 8.55 10.61 -30.83
CA ASP A 195 8.37 9.99 -29.50
C ASP A 195 7.15 10.52 -28.73
N PHE A 196 6.52 11.58 -29.21
CA PHE A 196 5.38 12.20 -28.54
C PHE A 196 4.18 12.28 -29.47
N SER A 197 3.00 12.09 -28.88
CA SER A 197 1.72 12.17 -29.58
C SER A 197 1.55 13.47 -30.34
N SER A 198 0.83 13.41 -31.44
CA SER A 198 0.59 14.59 -32.32
C SER A 198 -0.37 15.61 -31.71
N CYS A 199 -1.21 15.22 -30.76
CA CYS A 199 -2.07 16.10 -30.00
C CYS A 199 -1.25 16.73 -28.87
N ARG A 200 -0.91 18.02 -29.02
CA ARG A 200 -0.09 18.78 -28.08
C ARG A 200 -0.92 19.81 -27.31
N GLU A 201 -2.15 19.47 -27.05
CA GLU A 201 -3.12 20.27 -26.30
C GLU A 201 -3.66 19.44 -25.14
N GLU A 202 -4.02 20.11 -24.04
CA GLU A 202 -4.65 19.44 -22.90
C GLU A 202 -5.97 18.79 -23.30
N ILE A 203 -6.29 17.65 -22.66
CA ILE A 203 -7.58 16.97 -22.79
C ILE A 203 -8.70 17.95 -22.43
N SER A 204 -9.57 18.24 -23.37
CA SER A 204 -10.70 19.16 -23.19
C SER A 204 -12.06 18.44 -23.20
N ASN A 205 -12.15 17.33 -23.89
CA ASN A 205 -13.37 16.52 -24.01
C ASN A 205 -13.18 15.10 -23.46
N TRP A 206 -13.44 14.93 -22.20
CA TRP A 206 -13.34 13.65 -21.50
C TRP A 206 -14.32 12.56 -21.96
N ASN A 207 -15.27 12.89 -22.85
CA ASN A 207 -16.16 11.93 -23.49
C ASN A 207 -15.66 11.49 -24.88
N ASP A 208 -14.52 11.98 -25.33
CA ASP A 208 -13.87 11.54 -26.56
C ASP A 208 -12.68 10.63 -26.21
N LYS A 209 -12.86 9.33 -26.40
CA LYS A 209 -11.83 8.34 -26.10
C LYS A 209 -10.51 8.63 -26.79
N TRP A 210 -10.54 9.10 -28.04
CA TRP A 210 -9.33 9.42 -28.78
C TRP A 210 -8.56 10.57 -28.12
N GLU A 211 -9.27 11.64 -27.72
CA GLU A 211 -8.68 12.78 -27.07
C GLU A 211 -8.09 12.39 -25.70
N VAL A 212 -8.84 11.58 -24.92
CA VAL A 212 -8.39 11.09 -23.61
C VAL A 212 -7.12 10.24 -23.71
N GLN A 213 -6.92 9.51 -24.81
CA GLN A 213 -5.81 8.57 -25.00
C GLN A 213 -4.68 9.08 -25.91
N ASN A 214 -4.73 10.31 -26.39
CA ASN A 214 -3.72 10.84 -27.34
C ASN A 214 -3.41 12.32 -27.12
N CYS A 215 -4.08 13.01 -26.20
CA CYS A 215 -3.79 14.39 -25.86
C CYS A 215 -3.21 14.50 -24.45
N GLU A 216 -2.65 15.64 -24.14
CA GLU A 216 -1.89 15.86 -22.91
C GLU A 216 -2.78 15.81 -21.66
N LEU A 217 -2.49 14.91 -20.76
CA LEU A 217 -3.07 14.91 -19.41
C LEU A 217 -2.47 16.07 -18.63
N VAL A 218 -3.28 17.05 -18.26
CA VAL A 218 -2.89 18.27 -17.50
C VAL A 218 -1.62 18.97 -18.04
N GLY A 219 -1.45 18.95 -19.36
CA GLY A 219 -0.32 19.59 -20.03
C GLY A 219 1.00 18.84 -19.94
N LEU A 220 1.01 17.58 -19.53
CA LEU A 220 2.19 16.69 -19.54
C LEU A 220 2.43 16.14 -20.94
N SER A 221 3.69 16.13 -21.39
CA SER A 221 4.04 15.69 -22.75
C SER A 221 3.73 14.19 -22.94
N ASP A 222 2.68 13.91 -23.69
CA ASP A 222 2.16 12.58 -23.95
C ASP A 222 3.09 11.77 -24.86
N LEU A 223 3.51 10.57 -24.43
CA LEU A 223 4.35 9.66 -25.21
C LEU A 223 3.53 8.99 -26.32
N ASP A 224 4.04 8.98 -27.56
CA ASP A 224 3.39 8.24 -28.65
C ASP A 224 3.56 6.73 -28.46
N THR A 225 2.78 6.15 -27.57
CA THR A 225 2.73 4.69 -27.39
C THR A 225 2.20 3.96 -28.61
N GLY A 226 1.70 4.65 -29.64
CA GLY A 226 1.40 4.13 -30.98
C GLY A 226 2.65 3.78 -31.75
N ASP A 227 3.79 4.43 -31.50
CA ASP A 227 5.07 4.09 -32.13
C ASP A 227 5.64 2.79 -31.48
N PRO A 228 5.95 1.76 -32.31
CA PRO A 228 6.57 0.52 -31.80
C PRO A 228 7.95 0.73 -31.14
N GLU A 229 8.71 1.75 -31.54
CA GLU A 229 10.01 2.08 -30.94
C GLU A 229 9.81 2.60 -29.52
N VAL A 230 8.87 3.53 -29.31
CA VAL A 230 8.52 4.04 -27.97
C VAL A 230 8.10 2.89 -27.04
N ARG A 231 7.21 2.00 -27.50
CA ARG A 231 6.83 0.82 -26.71
C ARG A 231 8.00 -0.12 -26.41
N ALA A 232 8.91 -0.30 -27.35
CA ALA A 232 10.10 -1.14 -27.15
C ALA A 232 11.02 -0.55 -26.10
N GLN A 233 11.19 0.77 -26.07
CA GLN A 233 11.99 1.47 -25.08
C GLN A 233 11.36 1.45 -23.69
N ILE A 234 10.05 1.68 -23.58
CA ILE A 234 9.31 1.53 -22.31
C ILE A 234 9.47 0.10 -21.79
N ARG A 235 9.30 -0.92 -22.63
CA ARG A 235 9.48 -2.33 -22.25
C ARG A 235 10.91 -2.61 -21.78
N ARG A 236 11.92 -2.03 -22.41
CA ARG A 236 13.32 -2.15 -21.96
C ARG A 236 13.50 -1.60 -20.56
N TYR A 237 12.95 -0.43 -20.24
CA TYR A 237 12.95 0.14 -18.90
C TYR A 237 12.28 -0.80 -17.88
N LEU A 238 11.07 -1.26 -18.17
CA LEU A 238 10.33 -2.17 -17.29
C LEU A 238 11.08 -3.49 -17.09
N ASN A 239 11.67 -4.06 -18.15
CA ASN A 239 12.50 -5.27 -18.04
C ASN A 239 13.76 -5.04 -17.21
N GLY A 240 14.34 -3.85 -17.28
CA GLY A 240 15.46 -3.48 -16.40
C GLY A 240 15.08 -3.54 -14.92
N LEU A 241 13.88 -3.09 -14.57
CA LEU A 241 13.35 -3.20 -13.21
C LEU A 241 13.02 -4.67 -12.83
N VAL A 242 12.43 -5.44 -13.76
CA VAL A 242 12.16 -6.88 -13.54
C VAL A 242 13.46 -7.64 -13.33
N ASP A 243 14.50 -7.38 -14.12
CA ASP A 243 15.81 -8.02 -13.99
C ASP A 243 16.49 -7.69 -12.63
N MET A 244 16.15 -6.56 -12.02
CA MET A 244 16.52 -6.21 -10.63
C MET A 244 15.66 -6.93 -9.57
N GLY A 245 14.58 -7.62 -9.96
CA GLY A 245 13.70 -8.39 -9.08
C GLY A 245 12.37 -7.71 -8.76
N VAL A 246 12.04 -6.57 -9.38
CA VAL A 246 10.69 -5.96 -9.27
C VAL A 246 9.66 -6.98 -9.75
N ALA A 247 8.69 -7.28 -8.90
CA ALA A 247 7.74 -8.37 -9.10
C ALA A 247 6.38 -7.91 -9.66
N GLY A 248 6.18 -6.61 -9.79
CA GLY A 248 4.96 -6.07 -10.35
C GLY A 248 5.02 -4.58 -10.62
N PHE A 249 3.94 -4.05 -11.17
CA PHE A 249 3.80 -2.65 -11.52
C PHE A 249 2.41 -2.12 -11.18
N ARG A 250 2.34 -0.95 -10.57
CA ARG A 250 1.19 -0.06 -10.66
C ARG A 250 1.42 0.81 -11.89
N VAL A 251 0.53 0.79 -12.85
CA VAL A 251 0.68 1.59 -14.07
C VAL A 251 -0.12 2.87 -13.90
N ASP A 252 0.62 3.96 -13.74
CA ASP A 252 0.08 5.31 -13.61
C ASP A 252 -0.69 5.72 -14.87
N ALA A 253 -1.79 6.44 -14.69
CA ALA A 253 -2.55 7.05 -15.78
C ALA A 253 -2.89 6.09 -16.93
N SER A 254 -3.05 4.78 -16.66
CA SER A 254 -3.31 3.76 -17.70
C SER A 254 -4.51 4.10 -18.58
N LYS A 255 -5.52 4.78 -18.03
CA LYS A 255 -6.69 5.25 -18.79
C LYS A 255 -6.30 6.05 -20.04
N HIS A 256 -5.15 6.71 -20.02
CA HIS A 256 -4.65 7.59 -21.06
C HIS A 256 -3.78 6.87 -22.11
N VAL A 257 -3.44 5.61 -21.87
CA VAL A 257 -2.73 4.74 -22.83
C VAL A 257 -3.74 3.83 -23.54
N PRO A 258 -3.82 3.78 -24.88
CA PRO A 258 -4.71 2.83 -25.56
C PRO A 258 -4.49 1.39 -25.12
N GLU A 259 -5.56 0.64 -24.88
CA GLU A 259 -5.52 -0.73 -24.31
C GLU A 259 -4.62 -1.68 -25.11
N ALA A 260 -4.64 -1.59 -26.46
CA ALA A 260 -3.78 -2.40 -27.31
C ALA A 260 -2.29 -2.06 -27.18
N HIS A 261 -1.97 -0.83 -26.75
CA HIS A 261 -0.59 -0.42 -26.50
C HIS A 261 -0.12 -0.92 -25.11
N VAL A 262 -1.02 -0.91 -24.12
CA VAL A 262 -0.80 -1.54 -22.80
C VAL A 262 -0.48 -3.03 -22.99
N ASP A 263 -1.31 -3.76 -23.73
CA ASP A 263 -1.05 -5.16 -24.07
C ASP A 263 0.34 -5.35 -24.70
N ALA A 264 0.65 -4.55 -25.73
CA ALA A 264 1.94 -4.64 -26.44
C ALA A 264 3.15 -4.29 -25.56
N ILE A 265 2.99 -3.52 -24.47
CA ILE A 265 4.05 -3.20 -23.54
C ILE A 265 4.26 -4.34 -22.52
N PHE A 266 3.19 -4.84 -21.91
CA PHE A 266 3.27 -5.72 -20.74
C PHE A 266 3.23 -7.22 -21.07
N SER A 267 2.69 -7.64 -22.22
CA SER A 267 2.54 -9.07 -22.56
C SER A 267 3.85 -9.84 -22.81
N ASP A 268 4.99 -9.14 -22.93
CA ASP A 268 6.27 -9.75 -23.29
C ASP A 268 7.40 -9.22 -22.39
N LEU A 269 7.09 -9.04 -21.09
CA LEU A 269 8.08 -8.72 -20.08
C LEU A 269 8.88 -9.97 -19.67
N ASN A 270 10.07 -9.76 -19.09
CA ASN A 270 10.89 -10.83 -18.53
C ASN A 270 10.17 -11.51 -17.37
N GLU A 271 10.51 -12.77 -17.08
CA GLU A 271 10.07 -13.43 -15.86
C GLU A 271 10.77 -12.84 -14.62
N VAL A 272 10.05 -12.75 -13.53
CA VAL A 272 10.58 -12.25 -12.24
C VAL A 272 11.60 -13.24 -11.67
N PRO A 273 12.87 -12.86 -11.44
CA PRO A 273 13.93 -13.81 -11.12
C PRO A 273 13.71 -14.62 -9.83
N VAL A 274 13.19 -13.98 -8.78
CA VAL A 274 13.07 -14.61 -7.45
C VAL A 274 11.72 -15.32 -7.29
N PHE A 275 10.64 -14.68 -7.71
CA PHE A 275 9.28 -15.19 -7.51
C PHE A 275 8.80 -16.06 -8.67
N GLY A 276 9.47 -16.00 -9.82
CA GLY A 276 9.05 -16.66 -11.06
C GLY A 276 7.79 -16.05 -11.66
N GLY A 277 7.46 -16.49 -12.89
CA GLY A 277 6.28 -16.02 -13.61
C GLY A 277 6.41 -14.59 -14.15
N GLN A 278 5.33 -14.10 -14.74
CA GLN A 278 5.26 -12.73 -15.25
C GLN A 278 5.05 -11.73 -14.11
N PRO A 279 5.52 -10.48 -14.25
CA PRO A 279 5.21 -9.42 -13.28
C PRO A 279 3.70 -9.25 -13.13
N ASP A 280 3.24 -9.08 -11.88
CA ASP A 280 1.85 -8.78 -11.59
C ASP A 280 1.56 -7.28 -11.87
N VAL A 281 0.55 -6.99 -12.67
CA VAL A 281 0.27 -5.62 -13.11
C VAL A 281 -1.10 -5.18 -12.65
N PHE A 282 -1.20 -3.96 -12.12
CA PHE A 282 -2.48 -3.31 -11.93
C PHE A 282 -2.50 -1.89 -12.48
N HIS A 283 -3.57 -1.60 -13.20
CA HIS A 283 -3.75 -0.38 -13.95
C HIS A 283 -4.54 0.65 -13.17
N GLU A 284 -4.01 1.86 -13.08
CA GLU A 284 -4.81 2.98 -12.62
C GLU A 284 -5.77 3.42 -13.73
N VAL A 285 -7.03 3.12 -13.53
CA VAL A 285 -8.10 3.52 -14.43
C VAL A 285 -9.23 4.15 -13.63
N TYR A 286 -9.45 5.42 -13.83
CA TYR A 286 -10.65 6.09 -13.34
C TYR A 286 -11.79 5.83 -14.33
N GLY A 287 -12.46 4.67 -14.16
CA GLY A 287 -13.44 4.15 -15.11
C GLY A 287 -14.67 5.06 -15.26
N ASP A 288 -15.14 5.21 -16.50
CA ASP A 288 -16.36 5.92 -16.85
C ASP A 288 -17.07 5.25 -18.04
N GLN A 289 -18.08 5.92 -18.61
CA GLN A 289 -18.81 5.37 -19.76
C GLN A 289 -17.99 5.38 -21.05
N THR A 290 -16.99 6.22 -21.16
CA THR A 290 -16.11 6.37 -22.34
C THR A 290 -15.02 5.30 -22.32
N ILE A 291 -14.40 5.11 -21.15
CA ILE A 291 -13.35 4.13 -20.91
C ILE A 291 -13.68 3.40 -19.59
N PRO A 292 -14.41 2.27 -19.66
CA PRO A 292 -14.80 1.51 -18.49
C PRO A 292 -13.61 0.72 -17.91
N TYR A 293 -13.67 0.37 -16.63
CA TYR A 293 -12.67 -0.47 -15.94
C TYR A 293 -12.38 -1.77 -16.70
N THR A 294 -13.42 -2.41 -17.23
CA THR A 294 -13.34 -3.68 -17.95
C THR A 294 -12.55 -3.61 -19.26
N ALA A 295 -12.25 -2.42 -19.75
CA ALA A 295 -11.42 -2.25 -20.95
C ALA A 295 -9.96 -2.65 -20.68
N TYR A 296 -9.46 -2.48 -19.46
CA TYR A 296 -8.09 -2.83 -19.07
C TYR A 296 -7.98 -4.15 -18.29
N ALA A 297 -9.08 -4.68 -17.77
CA ALA A 297 -9.11 -5.93 -17.02
C ALA A 297 -8.52 -7.16 -17.71
N PRO A 298 -8.50 -7.26 -19.07
CA PRO A 298 -7.79 -8.35 -19.75
C PRO A 298 -6.26 -8.30 -19.67
N TYR A 299 -5.69 -7.16 -19.29
CA TYR A 299 -4.25 -6.89 -19.32
C TYR A 299 -3.61 -6.81 -17.94
N GLY A 300 -4.40 -6.91 -16.90
CA GLY A 300 -3.97 -6.85 -15.50
C GLY A 300 -5.14 -6.49 -14.59
N ARG A 301 -4.88 -6.39 -13.29
CA ARG A 301 -5.87 -5.86 -12.36
C ARG A 301 -6.12 -4.38 -12.61
N VAL A 302 -7.24 -3.89 -12.12
CA VAL A 302 -7.65 -2.50 -12.29
C VAL A 302 -8.04 -1.90 -10.93
N THR A 303 -7.61 -0.68 -10.67
CA THR A 303 -7.98 0.06 -9.45
C THR A 303 -9.49 0.30 -9.40
N ALA A 304 -10.16 -0.24 -8.40
CA ALA A 304 -11.61 -0.18 -8.25
C ALA A 304 -12.04 1.11 -7.50
N PHE A 305 -12.00 2.27 -8.16
CA PHE A 305 -12.39 3.55 -7.57
C PHE A 305 -13.87 3.59 -7.13
N ASP A 306 -14.74 2.81 -7.76
CA ASP A 306 -16.14 2.70 -7.32
C ASP A 306 -16.25 1.99 -5.96
N TYR A 307 -15.42 0.95 -5.73
CA TYR A 307 -15.28 0.31 -4.42
C TYR A 307 -14.75 1.31 -3.39
N GLN A 308 -13.65 2.01 -3.70
CA GLN A 308 -13.04 3.01 -2.83
C GLN A 308 -14.09 4.03 -2.36
N ARG A 309 -14.84 4.61 -3.29
CA ARG A 309 -15.86 5.61 -2.99
C ARG A 309 -17.00 5.07 -2.14
N ASP A 310 -17.51 3.87 -2.46
CA ASP A 310 -18.62 3.26 -1.71
C ASP A 310 -18.20 2.90 -0.29
N ILE A 311 -17.07 2.22 -0.12
CA ILE A 311 -16.56 1.81 1.19
C ILE A 311 -16.25 3.04 2.06
N SER A 312 -15.51 4.01 1.52
CA SER A 312 -15.16 5.23 2.27
C SER A 312 -16.41 5.99 2.72
N ASN A 313 -17.44 6.14 1.85
CA ASN A 313 -18.69 6.78 2.24
C ASN A 313 -19.45 5.99 3.32
N LYS A 314 -19.55 4.67 3.19
CA LYS A 314 -20.26 3.84 4.17
C LYS A 314 -19.62 3.87 5.56
N PHE A 315 -18.29 3.87 5.63
CA PHE A 315 -17.58 4.01 6.90
C PHE A 315 -17.63 5.44 7.43
N ALA A 316 -17.52 6.46 6.59
CA ALA A 316 -17.68 7.86 7.00
C ALA A 316 -19.07 8.12 7.61
N ASP A 317 -20.13 7.57 6.99
CA ASP A 317 -21.51 7.68 7.48
C ASP A 317 -21.84 6.71 8.63
N GLY A 318 -20.99 5.72 8.89
CA GLY A 318 -21.23 4.66 9.86
C GLY A 318 -22.35 3.70 9.47
N ASN A 319 -22.62 3.50 8.17
CA ASN A 319 -23.67 2.63 7.65
C ASN A 319 -23.08 1.39 6.96
N ILE A 320 -22.59 0.45 7.76
CA ILE A 320 -21.79 -0.71 7.30
C ILE A 320 -22.57 -2.04 7.28
N SER A 321 -23.78 -2.09 7.77
CA SER A 321 -24.52 -3.33 8.02
C SER A 321 -24.75 -4.21 6.79
N GLY A 322 -24.76 -3.60 5.59
CA GLY A 322 -24.98 -4.30 4.32
C GLY A 322 -23.71 -4.85 3.66
N LEU A 323 -22.53 -4.56 4.21
CA LEU A 323 -21.25 -4.84 3.57
C LEU A 323 -20.79 -6.31 3.60
N ALA A 324 -21.61 -7.23 4.16
CA ALA A 324 -21.39 -8.67 3.93
C ALA A 324 -21.67 -9.08 2.46
N GLN A 325 -22.39 -8.25 1.72
CA GLN A 325 -22.68 -8.44 0.29
C GLN A 325 -22.38 -7.14 -0.44
N LEU A 326 -21.35 -7.17 -1.27
CA LEU A 326 -20.93 -6.02 -2.06
C LEU A 326 -21.74 -5.91 -3.36
N PRO A 327 -22.01 -4.69 -3.85
CA PRO A 327 -22.57 -4.48 -5.18
C PRO A 327 -21.53 -4.76 -6.27
N ASP A 328 -21.96 -4.70 -7.50
CA ASP A 328 -21.06 -4.70 -8.65
C ASP A 328 -20.31 -3.36 -8.73
N TYR A 329 -19.00 -3.42 -8.76
CA TYR A 329 -18.12 -2.26 -8.91
C TYR A 329 -17.55 -2.19 -10.33
N GLY A 330 -18.37 -1.72 -11.27
CA GLY A 330 -17.95 -1.47 -12.65
C GLY A 330 -17.65 -2.73 -13.47
N GLY A 331 -18.21 -3.88 -13.10
CA GLY A 331 -18.05 -5.16 -13.81
C GLY A 331 -16.72 -5.88 -13.51
N LEU A 332 -15.96 -5.45 -12.51
CA LEU A 332 -14.71 -6.13 -12.12
C LEU A 332 -15.01 -7.32 -11.21
N THR A 333 -14.40 -8.47 -11.54
CA THR A 333 -14.39 -9.65 -10.66
C THR A 333 -13.36 -9.49 -9.54
N ASP A 334 -13.37 -10.41 -8.56
CA ASP A 334 -12.42 -10.44 -7.45
C ASP A 334 -10.96 -10.48 -7.94
N GLU A 335 -10.68 -11.27 -8.98
CA GLU A 335 -9.35 -11.42 -9.55
C GLU A 335 -8.91 -10.18 -10.35
N GLN A 336 -9.86 -9.39 -10.84
CA GLN A 336 -9.61 -8.22 -11.66
C GLN A 336 -9.50 -6.92 -10.87
N ALA A 337 -10.05 -6.89 -9.65
CA ALA A 337 -10.07 -5.68 -8.84
C ALA A 337 -8.80 -5.52 -7.99
N THR A 338 -8.23 -4.30 -7.98
CA THR A 338 -7.34 -3.82 -6.92
C THR A 338 -8.14 -2.84 -6.06
N VAL A 339 -8.28 -3.13 -4.78
CA VAL A 339 -9.15 -2.38 -3.85
C VAL A 339 -8.33 -1.59 -2.84
N PHE A 340 -8.84 -0.43 -2.44
CA PHE A 340 -8.22 0.47 -1.47
C PHE A 340 -9.29 1.33 -0.80
N VAL A 341 -8.99 1.86 0.39
CA VAL A 341 -9.85 2.82 1.10
C VAL A 341 -9.50 4.24 0.65
N ASP A 342 -8.23 4.51 0.51
CA ASP A 342 -7.66 5.73 -0.06
C ASP A 342 -6.32 5.42 -0.73
N ASN A 343 -5.80 6.36 -1.50
CA ASN A 343 -4.46 6.37 -2.04
C ASN A 343 -3.87 7.80 -1.95
N HIS A 344 -2.67 8.00 -2.46
CA HIS A 344 -1.98 9.29 -2.41
C HIS A 344 -2.75 10.43 -3.09
N ASP A 345 -3.61 10.16 -4.09
CA ASP A 345 -4.46 11.16 -4.75
C ASP A 345 -5.74 11.41 -3.96
N THR A 346 -6.48 10.35 -3.61
CA THR A 346 -7.78 10.48 -2.93
C THR A 346 -7.66 11.01 -1.51
N GLN A 347 -6.46 10.92 -0.87
CA GLN A 347 -6.19 11.59 0.39
C GLN A 347 -6.17 13.12 0.25
N ARG A 348 -5.80 13.63 -0.92
CA ARG A 348 -5.51 15.03 -1.18
C ARG A 348 -6.63 15.71 -1.94
N TYR A 349 -7.18 15.02 -2.92
CA TYR A 349 -8.20 15.57 -3.82
C TYR A 349 -9.55 14.93 -3.56
N HIS A 350 -10.50 15.72 -3.01
CA HIS A 350 -11.85 15.27 -2.63
C HIS A 350 -11.87 14.09 -1.65
N PRO A 351 -11.13 14.18 -0.54
CA PRO A 351 -11.05 13.07 0.42
C PRO A 351 -12.43 12.79 1.03
N THR A 352 -12.75 11.50 1.16
CA THR A 352 -13.95 11.03 1.85
C THR A 352 -13.61 10.44 3.20
N LEU A 353 -12.59 9.59 3.25
CA LEU A 353 -12.09 8.93 4.46
C LEU A 353 -10.60 8.71 4.30
N THR A 354 -9.80 9.19 5.24
CA THR A 354 -8.34 9.16 5.22
C THR A 354 -7.79 8.96 6.64
N PHE A 355 -6.46 8.86 6.78
CA PHE A 355 -5.82 8.79 8.10
C PHE A 355 -6.28 9.91 9.08
N LYS A 356 -6.71 11.07 8.58
CA LYS A 356 -7.20 12.20 9.38
C LYS A 356 -8.52 11.90 10.10
N ASP A 357 -9.22 10.84 9.71
CA ASP A 357 -10.47 10.37 10.31
C ASP A 357 -10.24 9.34 11.45
N GLY A 358 -8.97 9.03 11.76
CA GLY A 358 -8.55 8.20 12.89
C GLY A 358 -9.13 6.78 12.85
N ASP A 359 -9.64 6.31 14.01
CA ASP A 359 -10.12 4.92 14.17
C ASP A 359 -11.12 4.49 13.10
N ARG A 360 -11.92 5.41 12.58
CA ARG A 360 -12.91 5.11 11.55
C ARG A 360 -12.27 4.74 10.22
N TYR A 361 -11.18 5.38 9.87
CA TYR A 361 -10.37 5.03 8.71
C TYR A 361 -9.74 3.65 8.87
N HIS A 362 -9.07 3.39 10.01
CA HIS A 362 -8.46 2.10 10.28
C HIS A 362 -9.48 0.95 10.31
N LEU A 363 -10.71 1.23 10.77
CA LEU A 363 -11.80 0.28 10.73
C LEU A 363 -12.20 -0.09 9.29
N ALA A 364 -12.22 0.88 8.37
CA ALA A 364 -12.49 0.63 6.95
C ALA A 364 -11.37 -0.18 6.29
N VAL A 365 -10.11 0.10 6.62
CA VAL A 365 -8.95 -0.68 6.14
C VAL A 365 -9.02 -2.11 6.66
N ALA A 366 -9.30 -2.32 7.95
CA ALA A 366 -9.47 -3.65 8.53
C ALA A 366 -10.62 -4.44 7.86
N TYR A 367 -11.73 -3.78 7.55
CA TYR A 367 -12.82 -4.40 6.81
C TYR A 367 -12.37 -4.80 5.38
N MET A 368 -11.69 -3.92 4.65
CA MET A 368 -11.15 -4.23 3.32
C MET A 368 -10.26 -5.46 3.35
N LEU A 369 -9.40 -5.58 4.35
CA LEU A 369 -8.51 -6.73 4.53
C LEU A 369 -9.28 -8.01 4.93
N ALA A 370 -10.40 -7.89 5.65
CA ALA A 370 -11.21 -9.05 6.05
C ALA A 370 -12.11 -9.58 4.93
N HIS A 371 -12.54 -8.73 3.99
CA HIS A 371 -13.43 -9.13 2.90
C HIS A 371 -12.63 -9.69 1.71
N PRO A 372 -13.06 -10.80 1.04
CA PRO A 372 -12.27 -11.44 -0.03
C PRO A 372 -12.18 -10.64 -1.33
N TYR A 373 -13.11 -9.71 -1.58
CA TYR A 373 -13.19 -8.99 -2.85
C TYR A 373 -11.92 -8.20 -3.15
N GLY A 374 -11.31 -8.47 -4.29
CA GLY A 374 -10.18 -7.77 -4.87
C GLY A 374 -8.85 -7.96 -4.10
N ARG A 375 -7.75 -7.53 -4.70
CA ARG A 375 -6.45 -7.45 -4.03
C ARG A 375 -6.32 -6.11 -3.29
N PRO A 376 -6.12 -6.11 -1.97
CA PRO A 376 -6.07 -4.87 -1.20
C PRO A 376 -4.71 -4.18 -1.29
N VAL A 377 -4.75 -2.86 -1.42
CA VAL A 377 -3.62 -1.95 -1.23
C VAL A 377 -3.91 -1.04 -0.03
N VAL A 378 -3.07 -1.11 0.99
CA VAL A 378 -3.13 -0.26 2.18
C VAL A 378 -2.24 0.95 1.95
N MET A 379 -2.76 2.16 2.17
CA MET A 379 -1.96 3.37 2.10
C MET A 379 -1.09 3.53 3.35
N SER A 380 0.15 3.99 3.18
CA SER A 380 1.02 4.48 4.24
C SER A 380 1.53 5.87 3.87
N SER A 381 1.11 6.85 4.64
CA SER A 381 1.24 8.27 4.34
C SER A 381 2.28 8.97 5.22
N TYR A 382 2.56 10.22 4.86
CA TYR A 382 3.10 11.23 5.78
C TYR A 382 2.06 12.33 6.03
N ASP A 383 2.21 13.05 7.15
CA ASP A 383 1.33 14.17 7.47
C ASP A 383 1.69 15.40 6.62
N PHE A 384 0.86 15.67 5.63
CA PHE A 384 0.97 16.86 4.77
C PHE A 384 0.16 18.07 5.30
N GLY A 385 -0.36 17.99 6.53
CA GLY A 385 -1.17 19.05 7.15
C GLY A 385 -2.39 19.43 6.32
N SER A 386 -2.51 20.70 5.98
CA SER A 386 -3.56 21.23 5.10
C SER A 386 -3.08 21.51 3.67
N ASN A 387 -1.79 21.37 3.39
CA ASN A 387 -1.23 21.64 2.06
C ASN A 387 -1.14 20.35 1.25
N VAL A 388 -2.08 20.16 0.35
CA VAL A 388 -2.19 18.94 -0.48
C VAL A 388 -1.02 18.72 -1.44
N THR A 389 -0.20 19.74 -1.69
CA THR A 389 0.98 19.67 -2.58
C THR A 389 2.28 19.43 -1.82
N GLN A 390 2.26 19.51 -0.47
CA GLN A 390 3.45 19.32 0.34
C GLN A 390 4.16 18.01 0.04
N GLY A 391 5.47 18.07 -0.18
CA GLY A 391 6.34 16.90 -0.33
C GLY A 391 6.59 16.17 0.99
N PRO A 392 7.31 15.03 0.95
CA PRO A 392 7.55 14.21 2.13
C PRO A 392 8.41 14.92 3.18
N PRO A 393 8.41 14.43 4.43
CA PRO A 393 9.32 14.90 5.48
C PRO A 393 10.79 14.76 5.10
N SER A 394 11.65 15.54 5.77
CA SER A 394 13.11 15.47 5.66
C SER A 394 13.67 15.68 4.25
N VAL A 395 12.91 16.33 3.36
CA VAL A 395 13.43 16.71 2.05
C VAL A 395 14.33 17.93 2.20
N GLY A 396 15.53 17.88 1.63
CA GLY A 396 16.49 18.96 1.71
C GLY A 396 17.57 18.90 0.64
N GLU A 397 18.43 19.94 0.62
CA GLU A 397 19.62 19.93 -0.19
C GLU A 397 20.72 19.09 0.49
N VAL A 398 21.26 18.13 -0.23
CA VAL A 398 22.49 17.42 0.14
C VAL A 398 23.64 18.05 -0.63
N GLU A 399 24.81 18.22 0.00
CA GLU A 399 26.00 18.81 -0.63
C GLU A 399 26.34 18.07 -1.96
N GLY A 400 26.25 18.83 -3.06
CA GLY A 400 26.47 18.27 -4.40
C GLY A 400 25.22 17.72 -5.10
N ASN A 401 24.06 17.70 -4.46
CA ASN A 401 22.79 17.31 -5.08
C ASN A 401 21.61 18.20 -4.59
N PRO A 402 21.19 19.19 -5.40
CA PRO A 402 20.10 20.09 -5.03
C PRO A 402 18.70 19.47 -5.22
N ALA A 403 18.62 18.17 -5.43
CA ALA A 403 17.41 17.53 -5.96
C ALA A 403 16.26 17.37 -4.96
N GLY A 404 16.38 17.85 -3.71
CA GLY A 404 15.35 17.65 -2.70
C GLY A 404 15.28 16.18 -2.28
N TRP A 405 16.40 15.62 -1.88
CA TRP A 405 16.51 14.24 -1.42
C TRP A 405 15.84 14.06 -0.06
N ILE A 406 15.30 12.89 0.16
CA ILE A 406 14.81 12.46 1.48
C ILE A 406 16.05 12.06 2.28
N THR A 407 16.44 12.92 3.25
CA THR A 407 17.73 12.88 3.93
C THR A 407 17.71 12.11 5.25
N ALA A 408 16.55 11.62 5.67
CA ALA A 408 16.39 10.84 6.89
C ALA A 408 15.49 9.63 6.63
N ASP A 409 15.75 8.58 7.40
CA ASP A 409 14.93 7.39 7.39
C ASP A 409 13.52 7.67 7.91
N THR A 410 12.56 6.88 7.46
CA THR A 410 11.18 6.97 7.91
C THR A 410 11.08 6.52 9.36
N ASP A 411 10.55 7.40 10.21
CA ASP A 411 10.30 7.12 11.62
C ASP A 411 8.80 7.10 11.92
N CYS A 412 8.24 5.90 12.01
CA CYS A 412 6.82 5.71 12.34
C CYS A 412 6.47 6.10 13.80
N ALA A 413 7.43 6.42 14.63
CA ALA A 413 7.18 7.00 15.97
C ALA A 413 7.12 8.53 15.93
N SER A 414 7.53 9.16 14.82
CA SER A 414 7.43 10.61 14.64
C SER A 414 6.00 11.03 14.29
N ALA A 415 5.69 12.31 14.47
CA ALA A 415 4.40 12.88 14.04
C ALA A 415 4.37 13.20 12.53
N GLU A 416 5.47 13.05 11.82
CA GLU A 416 5.61 13.39 10.40
C GLU A 416 5.18 12.24 9.48
N TRP A 417 5.37 10.99 9.94
CA TRP A 417 4.96 9.78 9.24
C TRP A 417 3.75 9.15 9.92
N VAL A 418 2.75 8.75 9.16
CA VAL A 418 1.49 8.22 9.71
C VAL A 418 1.56 6.71 9.90
N CYS A 419 2.17 5.99 8.95
CA CYS A 419 2.38 4.53 9.00
C CYS A 419 1.10 3.74 9.31
N GLU A 420 0.03 3.99 8.58
CA GLU A 420 -1.31 3.43 8.81
C GLU A 420 -1.32 1.90 8.85
N HIS A 421 -0.42 1.26 8.10
CA HIS A 421 -0.27 -0.20 8.05
C HIS A 421 0.21 -0.79 9.38
N ARG A 422 0.90 0.00 10.23
CA ARG A 422 1.34 -0.39 11.58
C ARG A 422 0.28 -0.16 12.67
N HIS A 423 -0.86 0.45 12.32
CA HIS A 423 -1.92 0.66 13.30
C HIS A 423 -2.45 -0.67 13.87
N PRO A 424 -2.65 -0.81 15.20
CA PRO A 424 -3.03 -2.10 15.81
C PRO A 424 -4.26 -2.77 15.21
N THR A 425 -5.23 -1.99 14.70
CA THR A 425 -6.42 -2.52 14.02
C THR A 425 -6.11 -3.05 12.61
N VAL A 426 -4.96 -2.72 12.04
CA VAL A 426 -4.58 -3.05 10.65
C VAL A 426 -3.46 -4.10 10.62
N ALA A 427 -2.47 -3.98 11.49
CA ALA A 427 -1.21 -4.72 11.45
C ALA A 427 -1.36 -6.24 11.36
N GLY A 428 -2.31 -6.84 12.08
CA GLY A 428 -2.55 -8.29 12.05
C GLY A 428 -3.52 -8.76 10.94
N MET A 429 -4.16 -7.84 10.23
CA MET A 429 -5.19 -8.19 9.24
C MET A 429 -4.65 -8.83 7.94
N PRO A 430 -3.40 -8.58 7.49
CA PRO A 430 -2.81 -9.37 6.41
C PRO A 430 -2.72 -10.86 6.73
N ALA A 431 -2.34 -11.22 7.96
CA ALA A 431 -2.33 -12.63 8.42
C ALA A 431 -3.75 -13.23 8.42
N PHE A 432 -4.77 -12.47 8.88
CA PHE A 432 -6.17 -12.88 8.75
C PHE A 432 -6.54 -13.17 7.29
N ARG A 433 -6.23 -12.27 6.37
CA ARG A 433 -6.54 -12.43 4.95
C ARG A 433 -5.84 -13.66 4.36
N ASN A 434 -4.56 -13.86 4.65
CA ASN A 434 -3.80 -15.01 4.19
C ASN A 434 -4.37 -16.33 4.71
N ALA A 435 -4.76 -16.38 5.99
CA ALA A 435 -5.36 -17.55 6.61
C ALA A 435 -6.74 -17.88 6.04
N THR A 436 -7.53 -16.86 5.71
CA THR A 436 -8.90 -17.05 5.22
C THR A 436 -8.99 -17.28 3.71
N GLY A 437 -8.02 -16.77 2.92
CA GLY A 437 -7.98 -16.95 1.46
C GLY A 437 -9.32 -16.62 0.78
N ASP A 438 -9.82 -17.52 -0.07
CA ASP A 438 -11.08 -17.38 -0.81
C ASP A 438 -12.31 -17.89 -0.05
N ALA A 439 -12.18 -18.17 1.26
CA ALA A 439 -13.30 -18.64 2.05
C ALA A 439 -14.50 -17.66 1.97
N PRO A 440 -15.75 -18.13 1.82
CA PRO A 440 -16.88 -17.27 1.55
C PRO A 440 -17.26 -16.41 2.77
N VAL A 441 -17.84 -15.23 2.50
CA VAL A 441 -18.43 -14.38 3.53
C VAL A 441 -19.80 -14.92 3.94
N VAL A 442 -20.00 -15.18 5.22
CA VAL A 442 -21.29 -15.59 5.80
C VAL A 442 -21.66 -14.60 6.92
N GLN A 443 -22.65 -13.76 6.68
CA GLN A 443 -23.10 -12.78 7.67
C GLN A 443 -23.62 -13.49 8.93
N ARG A 444 -23.13 -13.09 10.10
CA ARG A 444 -23.50 -13.67 11.41
C ARG A 444 -24.31 -12.74 12.29
N ALA A 445 -23.97 -11.46 12.32
CA ALA A 445 -24.71 -10.49 13.12
C ALA A 445 -24.70 -9.09 12.49
N THR A 446 -25.76 -8.34 12.72
CA THR A 446 -25.87 -6.92 12.35
C THR A 446 -26.94 -6.24 13.21
N ASP A 447 -26.82 -4.91 13.37
CA ASP A 447 -27.87 -4.07 13.95
C ASP A 447 -28.74 -3.37 12.87
N GLY A 448 -28.48 -3.68 11.60
CA GLY A 448 -29.16 -3.04 10.46
C GLY A 448 -28.66 -1.63 10.14
N SER A 449 -27.56 -1.17 10.76
CA SER A 449 -26.97 0.16 10.57
C SER A 449 -25.44 0.12 10.66
N SER A 450 -24.90 0.18 11.87
CA SER A 450 -23.49 0.49 12.12
C SER A 450 -22.64 -0.69 12.56
N ARG A 451 -23.19 -1.89 12.63
CA ARG A 451 -22.54 -3.09 13.13
C ARG A 451 -22.69 -4.23 12.15
N LEU A 452 -21.60 -4.94 11.93
CA LEU A 452 -21.52 -6.07 11.01
C LEU A 452 -20.57 -7.12 11.58
N ALA A 453 -21.00 -8.38 11.61
CA ALA A 453 -20.12 -9.51 11.83
C ALA A 453 -20.36 -10.59 10.78
N PHE A 454 -19.29 -11.26 10.34
CA PHE A 454 -19.33 -12.34 9.37
C PHE A 454 -18.20 -13.35 9.58
N ASP A 455 -18.46 -14.58 9.14
CA ASP A 455 -17.41 -15.57 8.97
C ASP A 455 -16.77 -15.48 7.58
N ARG A 456 -15.57 -15.96 7.48
CA ARG A 456 -14.90 -16.38 6.26
C ARG A 456 -14.85 -17.92 6.22
N GLY A 457 -15.99 -18.52 5.88
CA GLY A 457 -16.20 -19.96 6.02
C GLY A 457 -15.93 -20.44 7.44
N ASP A 458 -15.20 -21.54 7.57
CA ASP A 458 -14.69 -22.09 8.84
C ASP A 458 -13.26 -21.63 9.19
N ARG A 459 -12.73 -20.62 8.48
CA ARG A 459 -11.34 -20.20 8.58
C ARG A 459 -11.16 -18.89 9.33
N GLY A 460 -12.20 -18.08 9.48
CA GLY A 460 -12.11 -16.81 10.17
C GLY A 460 -13.45 -16.23 10.55
N PHE A 461 -13.42 -15.35 11.56
CA PHE A 461 -14.54 -14.54 12.02
C PHE A 461 -14.09 -13.10 12.17
N ALA A 462 -14.89 -12.14 11.70
CA ALA A 462 -14.60 -10.73 11.88
C ALA A 462 -15.87 -9.95 12.27
N ALA A 463 -15.73 -8.95 13.15
CA ALA A 463 -16.81 -8.06 13.56
C ALA A 463 -16.35 -6.61 13.58
N PHE A 464 -17.15 -5.72 13.01
CA PHE A 464 -16.88 -4.30 12.79
C PHE A 464 -17.97 -3.46 13.43
N ASN A 465 -17.58 -2.45 14.19
CA ASN A 465 -18.49 -1.58 14.92
C ASN A 465 -18.19 -0.11 14.59
N ALA A 466 -18.89 0.47 13.64
CA ALA A 466 -18.79 1.87 13.26
C ALA A 466 -19.65 2.81 14.16
N SER A 467 -20.21 2.30 15.28
CA SER A 467 -20.96 3.12 16.23
C SER A 467 -20.06 3.74 17.30
N GLY A 468 -20.53 4.81 17.93
CA GLY A 468 -19.82 5.49 19.03
C GLY A 468 -19.89 4.79 20.39
N SER A 469 -20.29 3.51 20.46
CA SER A 469 -20.41 2.75 21.72
C SER A 469 -19.95 1.31 21.54
N THR A 470 -19.37 0.71 22.58
CA THR A 470 -18.98 -0.70 22.59
C THR A 470 -20.14 -1.60 22.21
N TRP A 471 -19.89 -2.57 21.37
CA TRP A 471 -20.84 -3.61 20.99
C TRP A 471 -20.55 -4.90 21.75
N ASN A 472 -21.42 -5.26 22.70
CA ASN A 472 -21.37 -6.59 23.32
C ASN A 472 -21.97 -7.60 22.35
N LEU A 473 -21.11 -8.26 21.60
CA LEU A 473 -21.46 -9.23 20.58
C LEU A 473 -21.51 -10.63 21.20
N THR A 474 -22.51 -11.41 20.81
CA THR A 474 -22.50 -12.87 20.88
C THR A 474 -23.09 -13.37 19.57
N ALA A 475 -22.34 -14.14 18.81
CA ALA A 475 -22.74 -14.63 17.49
C ALA A 475 -22.36 -16.11 17.33
N ASP A 476 -23.14 -16.84 16.52
CA ASP A 476 -22.73 -18.16 16.05
C ASP A 476 -21.59 -18.00 15.03
N THR A 477 -20.69 -18.98 14.97
CA THR A 477 -19.57 -19.00 14.03
C THR A 477 -19.27 -20.45 13.60
N ASP A 478 -18.76 -20.61 12.37
CA ASP A 478 -18.25 -21.89 11.88
C ASP A 478 -16.77 -22.08 12.20
N LEU A 479 -16.10 -21.04 12.78
CA LEU A 479 -14.73 -21.17 13.27
C LEU A 479 -14.69 -22.23 14.39
N PRO A 480 -13.74 -23.19 14.39
CA PRO A 480 -13.64 -24.22 15.40
C PRO A 480 -13.57 -23.67 16.83
N ASP A 481 -14.04 -24.46 17.82
CA ASP A 481 -13.87 -24.10 19.23
C ASP A 481 -12.38 -24.01 19.58
N GLY A 482 -11.98 -22.95 20.29
CA GLY A 482 -10.59 -22.67 20.62
C GLY A 482 -10.36 -21.26 21.17
N SER A 483 -9.13 -20.94 21.47
CA SER A 483 -8.67 -19.60 21.82
C SER A 483 -7.90 -19.02 20.63
N TYR A 484 -8.18 -17.77 20.27
CA TYR A 484 -7.65 -17.12 19.06
C TYR A 484 -7.14 -15.73 19.40
N ASP A 485 -6.01 -15.36 18.81
CA ASP A 485 -5.51 -13.99 18.88
C ASP A 485 -6.40 -13.06 18.06
N ASN A 486 -6.58 -11.83 18.56
CA ASN A 486 -7.33 -10.81 17.86
C ASN A 486 -6.45 -10.11 16.81
N ALA A 487 -6.57 -10.47 15.56
CA ALA A 487 -5.83 -9.88 14.44
C ALA A 487 -6.14 -8.38 14.22
N ALA A 488 -7.30 -7.88 14.68
CA ALA A 488 -7.68 -6.47 14.57
C ALA A 488 -7.45 -5.70 15.89
N GLY A 489 -6.42 -6.08 16.65
CA GLY A 489 -6.11 -5.44 17.92
C GLY A 489 -5.27 -6.32 18.83
N SER A 490 -5.45 -6.21 20.11
CA SER A 490 -4.72 -7.01 21.10
C SER A 490 -5.63 -8.00 21.85
N GLY A 491 -5.00 -8.98 22.50
CA GLY A 491 -5.65 -9.96 23.35
C GLY A 491 -6.27 -11.12 22.58
N THR A 492 -6.80 -12.08 23.34
CA THR A 492 -7.39 -13.33 22.83
C THR A 492 -8.88 -13.38 23.03
N LEU A 493 -9.58 -14.09 22.15
CA LEU A 493 -11.01 -14.36 22.23
C LEU A 493 -11.25 -15.87 22.12
N THR A 494 -12.26 -16.36 22.82
CA THR A 494 -12.61 -17.77 22.82
C THR A 494 -13.84 -18.03 21.98
N VAL A 495 -13.77 -19.05 21.13
CA VAL A 495 -14.91 -19.70 20.50
C VAL A 495 -15.24 -20.94 21.33
N ALA A 496 -16.49 -21.06 21.78
CA ALA A 496 -16.97 -22.19 22.55
C ALA A 496 -18.41 -22.55 22.15
N ASP A 497 -18.68 -23.85 21.98
CA ASP A 497 -19.96 -24.37 21.53
C ASP A 497 -20.44 -23.73 20.20
N GLY A 498 -19.50 -23.47 19.26
CA GLY A 498 -19.76 -22.81 17.98
C GLY A 498 -20.18 -21.35 18.11
N ARG A 499 -19.75 -20.64 19.15
CA ARG A 499 -20.11 -19.23 19.40
C ARG A 499 -18.90 -18.43 19.85
N VAL A 500 -18.85 -17.19 19.37
CA VAL A 500 -17.92 -16.17 19.83
C VAL A 500 -18.64 -15.13 20.66
N SER A 501 -18.02 -14.71 21.78
CA SER A 501 -18.48 -13.59 22.59
C SER A 501 -17.36 -12.56 22.72
N ALA A 502 -17.62 -11.31 22.32
CA ALA A 502 -16.64 -10.26 22.26
C ALA A 502 -17.21 -8.89 22.65
N GLN A 503 -16.35 -8.02 23.17
CA GLN A 503 -16.63 -6.59 23.29
C GLN A 503 -15.93 -5.86 22.13
N VAL A 504 -16.67 -5.57 21.06
CA VAL A 504 -16.15 -4.84 19.91
C VAL A 504 -16.13 -3.35 20.23
N PRO A 505 -14.95 -2.69 20.25
CA PRO A 505 -14.85 -1.28 20.65
C PRO A 505 -15.69 -0.35 19.76
N ALA A 506 -15.97 0.85 20.24
CA ALA A 506 -16.51 1.92 19.40
C ALA A 506 -15.50 2.26 18.29
N ASN A 507 -15.96 2.40 17.04
CA ASN A 507 -15.14 2.56 15.84
C ASN A 507 -13.98 1.54 15.77
N GLY A 508 -14.22 0.28 16.16
CA GLY A 508 -13.22 -0.77 16.23
C GLY A 508 -13.67 -2.11 15.67
N ALA A 509 -12.76 -3.06 15.63
CA ALA A 509 -12.99 -4.40 15.12
C ALA A 509 -12.44 -5.48 16.06
N VAL A 510 -12.89 -6.71 15.84
CA VAL A 510 -12.22 -7.94 16.28
C VAL A 510 -12.17 -8.89 15.09
N ALA A 511 -11.07 -9.64 14.96
CA ALA A 511 -10.87 -10.60 13.88
C ALA A 511 -10.09 -11.83 14.39
N LEU A 512 -10.60 -13.02 14.12
CA LEU A 512 -10.06 -14.31 14.54
C LEU A 512 -9.86 -15.19 13.32
N HIS A 513 -8.79 -15.97 13.26
CA HIS A 513 -8.55 -16.88 12.13
C HIS A 513 -7.84 -18.17 12.54
N VAL A 514 -8.02 -19.23 11.74
CA VAL A 514 -7.23 -20.46 11.87
C VAL A 514 -5.75 -20.14 11.63
N GLY A 515 -4.85 -20.69 12.42
CA GLY A 515 -3.42 -20.31 12.39
C GLY A 515 -3.03 -19.25 13.43
N GLY A 516 -4.02 -18.54 13.98
CA GLY A 516 -3.90 -17.78 15.22
C GLY A 516 -4.44 -18.55 16.42
N THR A 517 -4.47 -19.88 16.37
CA THR A 517 -4.94 -20.74 17.48
C THR A 517 -3.88 -20.86 18.54
N CYS A 518 -4.24 -20.55 19.76
CA CYS A 518 -3.42 -20.82 20.93
C CYS A 518 -3.81 -22.20 21.49
N ASP A 519 -3.00 -23.22 21.25
CA ASP A 519 -3.20 -24.55 21.82
C ASP A 519 -2.97 -24.61 23.35
N ASP A 520 -2.33 -23.58 23.91
CA ASP A 520 -2.18 -23.36 25.36
C ASP A 520 -2.47 -21.89 25.72
N PRO A 521 -3.48 -21.61 26.60
CA PRO A 521 -3.77 -20.25 27.07
C PRO A 521 -2.59 -19.55 27.79
N ALA A 522 -1.53 -20.26 28.10
CA ALA A 522 -0.31 -19.71 28.68
C ALA A 522 0.70 -19.20 27.62
N GLU A 523 0.50 -19.56 26.34
CA GLU A 523 1.37 -19.16 25.24
C GLU A 523 0.77 -18.02 24.38
N CYS A 524 -0.45 -17.59 24.67
CA CYS A 524 -1.14 -16.56 23.89
C CYS A 524 -0.74 -15.15 24.33
N GLY A 525 0.21 -14.60 23.66
CA GLY A 525 0.64 -13.20 23.82
C GLY A 525 1.67 -12.79 22.77
N GLY A 526 1.25 -12.64 21.52
CA GLY A 526 2.00 -11.89 20.51
C GLY A 526 2.89 -12.69 19.56
N GLY A 527 2.75 -12.44 18.25
CA GLY A 527 3.79 -12.60 17.24
C GLY A 527 3.62 -13.81 16.32
N GLY A 528 3.83 -13.57 15.02
CA GLY A 528 3.84 -14.52 13.91
C GLY A 528 4.74 -15.75 14.08
N PRO A 529 4.77 -16.69 13.10
CA PRO A 529 5.42 -17.99 13.27
C PRO A 529 6.93 -17.83 13.37
N GLY A 530 7.42 -17.82 14.62
CA GLY A 530 8.84 -17.90 14.95
C GLY A 530 9.28 -19.33 15.10
N GLU A 531 10.52 -19.58 14.77
CA GLU A 531 11.22 -20.83 15.05
C GLU A 531 11.17 -21.21 16.54
N PRO A 532 11.32 -22.48 16.91
CA PRO A 532 11.16 -22.91 18.30
C PRO A 532 12.29 -22.37 19.20
N GLY A 533 11.95 -21.47 20.13
CA GLY A 533 12.86 -21.08 21.21
C GLY A 533 12.99 -19.61 21.58
N GLU A 534 12.16 -18.68 21.05
CA GLU A 534 12.25 -17.26 21.44
C GLU A 534 11.50 -16.93 22.75
N PRO A 535 12.04 -16.03 23.60
CA PRO A 535 11.44 -15.66 24.88
C PRO A 535 10.20 -14.75 24.71
N GLY A 536 9.11 -15.06 25.39
CA GLY A 536 7.88 -14.26 25.36
C GLY A 536 8.03 -12.87 25.98
N ASP A 537 7.30 -11.89 25.44
CA ASP A 537 7.25 -10.50 25.91
C ASP A 537 6.60 -10.39 27.29
N VAL A 538 7.27 -9.68 28.21
CA VAL A 538 6.82 -9.45 29.58
C VAL A 538 6.65 -7.97 29.83
N ASN A 539 5.48 -7.56 30.30
CA ASN A 539 5.28 -6.21 30.81
C ASN A 539 6.04 -6.02 32.12
N VAL A 540 7.16 -5.32 32.06
CA VAL A 540 7.99 -5.02 33.21
C VAL A 540 7.56 -3.70 33.83
N SER A 541 7.23 -3.72 35.12
CA SER A 541 7.01 -2.52 35.95
C SER A 541 8.14 -2.44 36.99
N ALA A 542 9.01 -1.45 36.85
CA ALA A 542 10.21 -1.28 37.67
C ALA A 542 10.12 -0.03 38.52
N THR A 543 10.19 -0.18 39.85
CA THR A 543 10.33 0.98 40.75
C THR A 543 11.80 1.39 40.84
N VAL A 544 12.14 2.54 40.25
CA VAL A 544 13.51 3.04 40.13
C VAL A 544 13.53 4.53 40.37
N GLU A 545 14.22 4.97 41.42
CA GLU A 545 14.50 6.41 41.64
C GLU A 545 15.64 6.86 40.72
N THR A 546 15.40 7.94 39.98
CA THR A 546 16.34 8.53 39.02
C THR A 546 16.44 10.05 39.27
N TRP A 547 17.51 10.68 38.84
CA TRP A 547 17.57 12.13 38.74
C TRP A 547 17.23 12.59 37.29
N TYR A 548 16.85 13.83 37.14
CA TYR A 548 16.39 14.37 35.85
C TYR A 548 17.43 14.17 34.74
N GLY A 549 17.03 13.49 33.66
CA GLY A 549 17.89 13.15 32.52
C GLY A 549 18.49 11.74 32.58
N GLN A 550 18.17 10.91 33.60
CA GLN A 550 18.43 9.48 33.57
C GLN A 550 17.22 8.72 32.99
N GLU A 551 17.48 7.66 32.25
CA GLU A 551 16.51 6.72 31.69
C GLU A 551 16.78 5.31 32.19
N VAL A 552 15.75 4.48 32.24
CA VAL A 552 15.84 3.10 32.75
C VAL A 552 15.65 2.11 31.60
N TYR A 553 16.54 1.13 31.52
CA TYR A 553 16.51 0.07 30.51
C TYR A 553 16.51 -1.31 31.17
N VAL A 554 15.88 -2.27 30.46
CA VAL A 554 16.06 -3.71 30.70
C VAL A 554 17.13 -4.21 29.73
N VAL A 555 18.19 -4.79 30.27
CA VAL A 555 19.34 -5.28 29.47
C VAL A 555 19.63 -6.73 29.86
N GLY A 556 19.85 -7.61 28.89
CA GLY A 556 19.98 -9.04 29.19
C GLY A 556 20.78 -9.85 28.18
N SER A 557 20.72 -11.16 28.36
CA SER A 557 21.55 -12.14 27.64
C SER A 557 21.12 -12.39 26.18
N THR A 558 19.90 -12.00 25.81
CA THR A 558 19.35 -12.23 24.48
C THR A 558 19.54 -11.03 23.55
N PRO A 559 19.52 -11.18 22.21
CA PRO A 559 19.56 -10.08 21.26
C PRO A 559 18.43 -9.05 21.51
N GLY A 560 17.21 -9.50 21.79
CA GLY A 560 16.07 -8.62 22.12
C GLY A 560 16.25 -7.80 23.41
N LEU A 561 17.22 -8.14 24.26
CA LEU A 561 17.62 -7.37 25.43
C LEU A 561 19.03 -6.74 25.28
N GLY A 562 19.50 -6.59 24.04
CA GLY A 562 20.76 -5.93 23.70
C GLY A 562 22.01 -6.75 23.97
N SER A 563 21.94 -8.05 24.26
CA SER A 563 23.11 -8.91 24.54
C SER A 563 24.09 -8.28 25.52
N TRP A 564 23.58 -7.76 26.63
CA TRP A 564 24.30 -7.00 27.66
C TRP A 564 24.86 -5.63 27.23
N ASN A 565 24.41 -5.07 26.09
CA ASN A 565 24.72 -3.71 25.69
C ASN A 565 23.59 -2.73 26.14
N PRO A 566 23.85 -1.80 27.07
CA PRO A 566 22.83 -0.87 27.57
C PRO A 566 22.20 0.01 26.51
N GLN A 567 22.91 0.33 25.43
CA GLN A 567 22.41 1.16 24.32
C GLN A 567 21.47 0.41 23.40
N SER A 568 21.47 -0.91 23.45
CA SER A 568 20.59 -1.81 22.68
C SER A 568 19.56 -2.52 23.59
N GLY A 569 19.44 -2.12 24.84
CA GLY A 569 18.47 -2.65 25.79
C GLY A 569 17.06 -2.06 25.59
N VAL A 570 16.05 -2.70 26.18
CA VAL A 570 14.66 -2.24 26.13
C VAL A 570 14.47 -1.07 27.08
N ARG A 571 14.11 0.12 26.56
CA ARG A 571 13.84 1.32 27.36
C ARG A 571 12.48 1.22 28.04
N LEU A 572 12.45 1.54 29.33
CA LEU A 572 11.21 1.73 30.09
C LEU A 572 10.82 3.22 30.11
N SER A 573 9.53 3.51 30.26
CA SER A 573 8.97 4.86 30.31
C SER A 573 8.30 5.15 31.66
N THR A 574 8.30 6.41 32.05
CA THR A 574 7.57 6.95 33.22
C THR A 574 7.11 8.39 32.93
N ASP A 575 6.12 8.86 33.64
CA ASP A 575 5.64 10.25 33.60
C ASP A 575 5.46 10.82 35.03
N ALA A 576 5.04 12.09 35.11
CA ALA A 576 4.87 12.77 36.41
C ALA A 576 3.82 12.12 37.34
N SER A 577 2.93 11.29 36.81
CA SER A 577 1.89 10.59 37.59
C SER A 577 2.32 9.17 37.99
N THR A 578 3.23 8.57 37.25
CA THR A 578 3.69 7.18 37.47
C THR A 578 5.04 7.10 38.17
N TYR A 579 5.87 8.14 38.09
CA TYR A 579 7.19 8.16 38.74
C TYR A 579 7.09 7.90 40.28
N PRO A 580 7.96 7.03 40.86
CA PRO A 580 9.17 6.40 40.29
C PRO A 580 8.96 5.03 39.63
N VAL A 581 7.76 4.72 39.15
CA VAL A 581 7.47 3.47 38.44
C VAL A 581 7.71 3.67 36.95
N TRP A 582 8.62 2.86 36.40
CA TRP A 582 8.97 2.80 34.98
C TRP A 582 8.38 1.54 34.38
N SER A 583 7.73 1.64 33.21
CA SER A 583 7.04 0.52 32.60
C SER A 583 7.39 0.38 31.12
N GLY A 584 7.42 -0.86 30.63
CA GLY A 584 7.65 -1.20 29.23
C GLY A 584 7.55 -2.71 29.02
N THR A 585 7.57 -3.14 27.76
CA THR A 585 7.48 -4.55 27.37
C THR A 585 8.86 -5.03 26.95
N ALA A 586 9.30 -6.17 27.47
CA ALA A 586 10.63 -6.71 27.22
C ALA A 586 10.58 -8.22 26.94
N PRO A 587 11.32 -8.76 25.95
CA PRO A 587 11.33 -10.18 25.57
C PRO A 587 12.14 -11.01 26.59
N ILE A 588 11.50 -11.45 27.69
CA ILE A 588 12.14 -12.17 28.79
C ILE A 588 11.57 -13.59 28.87
N GLY A 589 12.30 -14.55 28.31
CA GLY A 589 11.98 -15.98 28.46
C GLY A 589 12.33 -16.58 29.82
N ALA A 590 11.91 -17.81 30.05
CA ALA A 590 12.09 -18.50 31.32
C ALA A 590 13.56 -18.58 31.83
N ASP A 591 14.50 -18.71 30.90
CA ASP A 591 15.94 -18.82 31.19
C ASP A 591 16.72 -17.56 30.85
N THR A 592 16.03 -16.46 30.49
CA THR A 592 16.67 -15.18 30.11
C THR A 592 17.25 -14.49 31.34
N GLU A 593 18.55 -14.23 31.33
CA GLU A 593 19.22 -13.44 32.34
C GLU A 593 19.14 -11.95 31.99
N TRP A 594 18.78 -11.08 32.93
CA TRP A 594 18.64 -9.66 32.71
C TRP A 594 18.85 -8.80 33.95
N LYS A 595 19.03 -7.49 33.75
CA LYS A 595 19.18 -6.46 34.79
C LYS A 595 18.49 -5.17 34.40
N LEU A 596 18.19 -4.35 35.39
CA LEU A 596 17.89 -2.94 35.20
C LEU A 596 19.18 -2.11 35.10
N VAL A 597 19.14 -1.12 34.20
CA VAL A 597 20.26 -0.20 33.98
C VAL A 597 19.74 1.22 33.89
N LYS A 598 20.42 2.18 34.54
CA LYS A 598 20.17 3.61 34.35
C LYS A 598 21.22 4.17 33.36
N VAL A 599 20.77 4.97 32.41
CA VAL A 599 21.64 5.66 31.45
C VAL A 599 21.34 7.15 31.51
N ASP A 600 22.37 7.99 31.64
CA ASP A 600 22.20 9.44 31.61
C ASP A 600 22.39 10.04 30.20
N GLY A 601 22.02 11.31 30.02
CA GLY A 601 22.13 12.02 28.74
C GLY A 601 23.57 12.21 28.23
N ALA A 602 24.60 11.85 29.02
CA ALA A 602 26.00 11.81 28.60
C ALA A 602 26.45 10.35 28.20
N GLY A 603 25.54 9.38 28.31
CA GLY A 603 25.82 7.98 28.04
C GLY A 603 26.50 7.21 29.18
N ASN A 604 26.56 7.78 30.40
CA ASN A 604 27.08 7.05 31.56
C ASN A 604 26.06 6.02 32.04
N VAL A 605 26.53 4.83 32.36
CA VAL A 605 25.72 3.65 32.67
C VAL A 605 25.89 3.24 34.12
N GLU A 606 24.77 3.08 34.84
CA GLU A 606 24.71 2.54 36.22
C GLU A 606 23.91 1.22 36.20
N TRP A 607 24.55 0.13 36.63
CA TRP A 607 23.93 -1.19 36.71
C TRP A 607 23.35 -1.45 38.09
N GLU A 608 22.16 -2.05 38.20
CA GLU A 608 21.67 -2.54 39.47
C GLU A 608 22.64 -3.58 40.08
N SER A 609 22.74 -3.63 41.38
CA SER A 609 23.64 -4.53 42.08
C SER A 609 23.12 -5.98 42.15
N GLY A 610 23.94 -6.89 42.68
CA GLY A 610 23.57 -8.31 42.88
C GLY A 610 23.63 -9.18 41.64
N ALA A 611 23.07 -10.39 41.73
CA ALA A 611 23.04 -11.37 40.63
C ALA A 611 22.06 -10.92 39.51
N ASN A 612 22.25 -11.42 38.30
CA ASN A 612 21.28 -11.26 37.21
C ASN A 612 19.91 -11.79 37.65
N ARG A 613 18.86 -11.14 37.19
CA ARG A 613 17.50 -11.68 37.26
C ARG A 613 17.39 -12.81 36.25
N VAL A 614 16.60 -13.81 36.51
CA VAL A 614 16.37 -14.95 35.60
C VAL A 614 14.88 -15.12 35.42
N GLY A 615 14.44 -15.24 34.17
CA GLY A 615 13.06 -15.46 33.83
C GLY A 615 12.16 -14.22 33.93
N PRO A 616 10.87 -14.35 33.58
CA PRO A 616 9.92 -13.25 33.52
C PRO A 616 9.61 -12.69 34.92
N ALA A 617 9.54 -11.36 35.02
CA ALA A 617 9.11 -10.66 36.23
C ALA A 617 8.32 -9.40 35.85
N THR A 618 7.05 -9.35 36.25
CA THR A 618 6.14 -8.24 35.90
C THR A 618 6.25 -7.04 36.83
N SER A 619 6.86 -7.19 38.01
CA SER A 619 7.07 -6.09 38.97
C SER A 619 8.39 -6.27 39.69
N VAL A 620 9.26 -5.29 39.59
CA VAL A 620 10.61 -5.31 40.19
C VAL A 620 10.97 -3.97 40.80
N THR A 621 11.98 -3.99 41.69
CA THR A 621 12.53 -2.77 42.28
C THR A 621 14.04 -2.76 42.04
N TRP A 622 14.58 -1.54 41.84
CA TRP A 622 16.03 -1.33 41.72
C TRP A 622 16.77 -1.90 42.91
N ARG A 623 17.90 -2.51 42.65
CA ARG A 623 18.79 -3.08 43.67
C ARG A 623 20.06 -2.24 43.75
N ASP A 624 20.27 -1.52 44.87
CA ASP A 624 21.44 -0.68 45.16
C ASP A 624 22.73 -1.50 45.40
#